data_05b2fee9404cea05ce888bfc180472d3
#
_entry.id   05b2fee9404cea05ce888bfc180472d3
#
_cell.length_a   1.000
_cell.length_b   1.000
_cell.length_c   1.000
_cell.angle_alpha   90.00
_cell.angle_beta   90.00
_cell.angle_gamma   90.00
#
_symmetry.space_group_name_H-M   'P 1'
#
loop_
_entity.id
_entity.type
_entity.pdbx_description
1 polymer ?
#
loop_
_entity_poly.entity_id
_entity_poly.type
_entity_poly.pdbx_seq_one_letter_code
_entity_poly.pdbx_strand_id
1 'polypeptide(L)'
;MRVLGLLILLAVAPVWAAQLTAGPMLGPVTSRTAVIWIQGDAAAEADVEYWPATRPQERQRSARVRLEAAEDFTARLTLVGLDADTRYHYQVFLDGEPARSGAVLTFRTLPLPRRGSAPEISVYLGSCAYVNDPAVDRPGPPYGGDYAIFETLARQAENNPRHGLMLWLGDNVYLREADYATPWGMNARYRHTRSLRELQPLLSTLPHYAIWDDHDYGPNDSNRSFVFKEESLRLFRRYWANPSHGLPGLPGIFTTFSVIDADFFLLDDRFHRAADRTEVSREELDLMKEAREWVLSQNALLRLVGRRYFGSTPAVETQKVLFGFEQLDWLKQALIQSRATFKFIVSGSQLLNDNHPFEGWHNFPQERESFLAWLKRQNIPGVVFLSGDRHHTELLRRTSKDFYPLYELTCSPLTAGPRTPREKEADNPLRLAGTLVTQRNFCRIDIVGGGEDRRLVLQSYDSQGRLLWERTIAADELRWSPPQP
;
A
#
# COMPACT_ATOMS: atom_id res chain seq x y z
N MET A 1 3.38 24.34 -74.61
CA MET A 1 3.27 24.47 -73.16
C MET A 1 2.74 23.15 -72.61
N ARG A 2 3.61 22.34 -72.01
CA ARG A 2 3.21 21.09 -71.30
C ARG A 2 3.10 21.42 -69.81
N VAL A 3 1.89 21.33 -69.27
CA VAL A 3 1.62 21.52 -67.85
C VAL A 3 1.93 20.16 -67.17
N LEU A 4 3.00 20.11 -66.38
CA LEU A 4 3.36 18.98 -65.56
C LEU A 4 2.50 19.05 -64.28
N GLY A 5 1.50 18.17 -64.17
CA GLY A 5 0.71 18.02 -62.93
C GLY A 5 1.55 17.29 -61.90
N LEU A 6 1.86 17.97 -60.78
CA LEU A 6 2.52 17.40 -59.60
C LEU A 6 1.45 16.67 -58.78
N LEU A 7 1.44 15.34 -58.83
CA LEU A 7 0.65 14.50 -57.92
C LEU A 7 1.37 14.46 -56.55
N ILE A 8 0.85 15.17 -55.56
CA ILE A 8 1.28 15.04 -54.17
C ILE A 8 0.60 13.77 -53.60
N LEU A 9 1.33 12.69 -53.53
CA LEU A 9 0.93 11.52 -52.74
C LEU A 9 1.06 11.89 -51.24
N LEU A 10 -0.06 12.20 -50.63
CA LEU A 10 -0.16 12.24 -49.15
C LEU A 10 0.02 10.80 -48.65
N ALA A 11 1.22 10.47 -48.18
CA ALA A 11 1.46 9.23 -47.41
C ALA A 11 0.70 9.34 -46.08
N VAL A 12 -0.45 8.73 -46.02
CA VAL A 12 -1.14 8.51 -44.73
C VAL A 12 -0.28 7.53 -43.95
N ALA A 13 0.49 8.02 -42.98
CA ALA A 13 1.17 7.15 -42.04
C ALA A 13 0.12 6.27 -41.35
N PRO A 14 0.35 4.96 -41.21
CA PRO A 14 -0.57 4.09 -40.46
C PRO A 14 -0.69 4.63 -39.04
N VAL A 15 -1.87 5.12 -38.67
CA VAL A 15 -2.19 5.42 -37.27
C VAL A 15 -2.34 4.08 -36.58
N TRP A 16 -1.32 3.69 -35.84
CA TRP A 16 -1.41 2.49 -34.98
C TRP A 16 -2.45 2.78 -33.91
N ALA A 17 -3.45 1.92 -33.80
CA ALA A 17 -4.43 2.02 -32.73
C ALA A 17 -3.74 1.84 -31.37
N ALA A 18 -4.06 2.70 -30.41
CA ALA A 18 -3.53 2.62 -29.07
C ALA A 18 -3.84 1.27 -28.43
N GLN A 19 -2.89 0.72 -27.70
CA GLN A 19 -2.99 -0.58 -27.01
C GLN A 19 -2.85 -0.41 -25.51
N LEU A 20 -3.48 -1.28 -24.72
CA LEU A 20 -3.21 -1.36 -23.29
C LEU A 20 -1.84 -2.01 -23.03
N THR A 21 -0.99 -1.30 -22.29
CA THR A 21 0.29 -1.83 -21.79
C THR A 21 0.15 -2.47 -20.43
N ALA A 22 -0.82 -2.01 -19.60
CA ALA A 22 -1.11 -2.59 -18.30
C ALA A 22 -2.60 -2.40 -17.93
N GLY A 23 -3.10 -3.31 -17.13
CA GLY A 23 -4.50 -3.35 -16.71
C GLY A 23 -5.42 -4.01 -17.74
N PRO A 24 -6.75 -3.86 -17.57
CA PRO A 24 -7.42 -3.04 -16.57
C PRO A 24 -7.15 -3.52 -15.15
N MET A 25 -6.94 -2.57 -14.22
CA MET A 25 -6.89 -2.85 -12.79
C MET A 25 -8.18 -2.39 -12.13
N LEU A 26 -8.80 -3.30 -11.38
CA LEU A 26 -9.98 -2.97 -10.61
C LEU A 26 -9.55 -2.17 -9.37
N GLY A 27 -9.94 -0.90 -9.29
CA GLY A 27 -9.78 -0.04 -8.12
C GLY A 27 -10.91 -0.25 -7.10
N PRO A 28 -11.23 0.76 -6.29
CA PRO A 28 -12.31 0.65 -5.31
C PRO A 28 -13.63 0.25 -5.93
N VAL A 29 -14.29 -0.75 -5.34
CA VAL A 29 -15.64 -1.18 -5.67
C VAL A 29 -16.51 -0.97 -4.43
N THR A 30 -17.62 -0.26 -4.60
CA THR A 30 -18.61 -0.01 -3.56
C THR A 30 -19.93 -0.71 -3.89
N SER A 31 -21.00 -0.40 -3.18
CA SER A 31 -22.34 -0.86 -3.55
C SER A 31 -22.94 -0.13 -4.77
N ARG A 32 -22.34 0.99 -5.24
CA ARG A 32 -22.91 1.85 -6.28
C ARG A 32 -21.91 2.33 -7.33
N THR A 33 -20.62 2.12 -7.11
CA THR A 33 -19.56 2.60 -8.00
C THR A 33 -18.44 1.57 -8.11
N ALA A 34 -17.71 1.61 -9.22
CA ALA A 34 -16.44 0.90 -9.39
C ALA A 34 -15.45 1.81 -10.14
N VAL A 35 -14.16 1.65 -9.89
CA VAL A 35 -13.10 2.37 -10.60
C VAL A 35 -12.29 1.38 -11.41
N ILE A 36 -12.04 1.68 -12.66
CA ILE A 36 -11.16 0.91 -13.55
C ILE A 36 -9.95 1.78 -13.89
N TRP A 37 -8.76 1.35 -13.50
CA TRP A 37 -7.51 1.98 -13.91
C TRP A 37 -6.94 1.25 -15.13
N ILE A 38 -6.40 2.02 -16.06
CA ILE A 38 -5.76 1.52 -17.29
C ILE A 38 -4.48 2.29 -17.60
N GLN A 39 -3.58 1.69 -18.37
CA GLN A 39 -2.44 2.33 -19.00
C GLN A 39 -2.35 1.93 -20.49
N GLY A 40 -2.24 2.91 -21.36
CA GLY A 40 -2.01 2.73 -22.80
C GLY A 40 -0.55 2.98 -23.19
N ASP A 41 -0.25 2.76 -24.47
CA ASP A 41 1.03 3.06 -25.12
C ASP A 41 1.04 4.42 -25.85
N ALA A 42 -0.14 5.00 -26.09
CA ALA A 42 -0.32 6.24 -26.81
C ALA A 42 -1.55 7.02 -26.32
N ALA A 43 -1.67 8.27 -26.80
CA ALA A 43 -2.85 9.10 -26.56
C ALA A 43 -4.09 8.49 -27.24
N ALA A 44 -5.19 8.33 -26.49
CA ALA A 44 -6.45 7.78 -26.96
C ALA A 44 -7.62 8.28 -26.11
N GLU A 45 -8.83 8.19 -26.61
CA GLU A 45 -10.05 8.35 -25.83
C GLU A 45 -10.45 6.98 -25.25
N ALA A 46 -10.51 6.87 -23.92
CA ALA A 46 -10.85 5.63 -23.23
C ALA A 46 -12.24 5.71 -22.61
N ASP A 47 -13.01 4.66 -22.74
CA ASP A 47 -14.25 4.43 -21.99
C ASP A 47 -14.45 2.94 -21.62
N VAL A 48 -15.39 2.67 -20.73
CA VAL A 48 -15.76 1.32 -20.29
C VAL A 48 -17.24 1.10 -20.57
N GLU A 49 -17.56 0.05 -21.31
CA GLU A 49 -18.92 -0.50 -21.39
C GLU A 49 -19.12 -1.52 -20.28
N TYR A 50 -20.25 -1.45 -19.55
CA TYR A 50 -20.54 -2.35 -18.43
C TYR A 50 -22.04 -2.66 -18.34
N TRP A 51 -22.36 -3.86 -17.83
CA TRP A 51 -23.75 -4.32 -17.70
C TRP A 51 -23.88 -5.38 -16.59
N PRO A 52 -25.05 -5.47 -15.92
CA PRO A 52 -25.31 -6.55 -14.97
C PRO A 52 -25.26 -7.92 -15.69
N ALA A 53 -24.58 -8.90 -15.12
CA ALA A 53 -24.40 -10.21 -15.73
C ALA A 53 -25.73 -10.91 -16.06
N THR A 54 -26.78 -10.63 -15.27
CA THR A 54 -28.13 -11.19 -15.44
C THR A 54 -29.01 -10.38 -16.40
N ARG A 55 -28.56 -9.19 -16.84
CA ARG A 55 -29.31 -8.26 -17.69
C ARG A 55 -28.41 -7.68 -18.79
N PRO A 56 -27.93 -8.51 -19.73
CA PRO A 56 -26.92 -8.09 -20.73
C PRO A 56 -27.42 -7.02 -21.70
N GLN A 57 -28.72 -6.77 -21.77
CA GLN A 57 -29.33 -5.69 -22.56
C GLN A 57 -29.19 -4.31 -21.90
N GLU A 58 -28.91 -4.23 -20.61
CA GLU A 58 -28.78 -2.97 -19.87
C GLU A 58 -27.35 -2.46 -19.89
N ARG A 59 -26.80 -2.28 -21.11
CA ARG A 59 -25.45 -1.79 -21.30
C ARG A 59 -25.37 -0.29 -21.04
N GLN A 60 -24.36 0.10 -20.29
CA GLN A 60 -24.03 1.48 -19.98
C GLN A 60 -22.58 1.76 -20.37
N ARG A 61 -22.25 3.02 -20.56
CA ARG A 61 -20.86 3.46 -20.80
C ARG A 61 -20.45 4.50 -19.76
N SER A 62 -19.20 4.42 -19.34
CA SER A 62 -18.57 5.45 -18.50
C SER A 62 -18.43 6.78 -19.28
N ALA A 63 -18.13 7.85 -18.55
CA ALA A 63 -17.57 9.03 -19.18
C ALA A 63 -16.26 8.69 -19.92
N ARG A 64 -16.00 9.35 -21.04
CA ARG A 64 -14.73 9.25 -21.76
C ARG A 64 -13.65 10.01 -21.02
N VAL A 65 -12.45 9.43 -21.01
CA VAL A 65 -11.24 10.04 -20.44
C VAL A 65 -10.12 9.95 -21.47
N ARG A 66 -9.41 11.06 -21.69
CA ARG A 66 -8.27 11.09 -22.60
C ARG A 66 -7.02 10.56 -21.90
N LEU A 67 -6.34 9.63 -22.54
CA LEU A 67 -5.00 9.18 -22.15
C LEU A 67 -3.98 10.21 -22.64
N GLU A 68 -3.20 10.78 -21.74
CA GLU A 68 -2.24 11.87 -22.03
C GLU A 68 -0.82 11.45 -21.65
N ALA A 69 0.17 11.87 -22.47
CA ALA A 69 1.58 11.60 -22.19
C ALA A 69 2.06 12.19 -20.86
N ALA A 70 1.50 13.34 -20.43
CA ALA A 70 1.81 13.97 -19.15
C ALA A 70 1.43 13.08 -17.95
N GLU A 71 0.41 12.22 -18.12
CA GLU A 71 -0.04 11.23 -17.13
C GLU A 71 0.40 9.81 -17.51
N ASP A 72 1.45 9.66 -18.29
CA ASP A 72 2.00 8.37 -18.74
C ASP A 72 0.94 7.45 -19.37
N PHE A 73 0.00 8.07 -20.11
CA PHE A 73 -1.15 7.41 -20.73
C PHE A 73 -2.00 6.58 -19.76
N THR A 74 -2.02 6.94 -18.47
CA THR A 74 -2.88 6.30 -17.49
C THR A 74 -4.22 7.02 -17.38
N ALA A 75 -5.27 6.29 -17.01
CA ALA A 75 -6.58 6.85 -16.68
C ALA A 75 -7.30 6.04 -15.61
N ARG A 76 -8.25 6.70 -14.93
CA ARG A 76 -9.24 6.11 -14.05
C ARG A 76 -10.62 6.38 -14.60
N LEU A 77 -11.34 5.31 -14.85
CA LEU A 77 -12.69 5.33 -15.40
C LEU A 77 -13.65 4.94 -14.27
N THR A 78 -14.54 5.86 -13.90
CA THR A 78 -15.49 5.62 -12.80
C THR A 78 -16.82 5.14 -13.37
N LEU A 79 -17.24 3.96 -12.95
CA LEU A 79 -18.55 3.40 -13.23
C LEU A 79 -19.51 3.79 -12.12
N VAL A 80 -20.67 4.29 -12.46
CA VAL A 80 -21.66 4.85 -11.52
C VAL A 80 -23.05 4.23 -11.73
N GLY A 81 -23.93 4.43 -10.77
CA GLY A 81 -25.32 3.95 -10.88
C GLY A 81 -25.45 2.43 -10.81
N LEU A 82 -24.47 1.78 -10.16
CA LEU A 82 -24.47 0.33 -10.03
C LEU A 82 -25.48 -0.16 -8.99
N ASP A 83 -26.03 -1.35 -9.22
CA ASP A 83 -26.85 -2.06 -8.24
C ASP A 83 -25.95 -2.74 -7.21
N ALA A 84 -26.38 -2.75 -5.95
CA ALA A 84 -25.67 -3.41 -4.87
C ALA A 84 -25.72 -4.94 -5.02
N ASP A 85 -24.67 -5.63 -4.53
CA ASP A 85 -24.52 -7.09 -4.51
C ASP A 85 -24.74 -7.74 -5.89
N THR A 86 -24.32 -7.05 -6.95
CA THR A 86 -24.55 -7.44 -8.34
C THR A 86 -23.24 -7.71 -9.05
N ARG A 87 -23.18 -8.83 -9.77
CA ARG A 87 -22.08 -9.13 -10.69
C ARG A 87 -22.26 -8.35 -11.97
N TYR A 88 -21.24 -7.61 -12.36
CA TYR A 88 -21.14 -6.85 -13.59
C TYR A 88 -20.12 -7.48 -14.53
N HIS A 89 -20.42 -7.43 -15.82
CA HIS A 89 -19.44 -7.56 -16.89
C HIS A 89 -18.97 -6.19 -17.34
N TYR A 90 -17.72 -6.09 -17.78
CA TYR A 90 -17.21 -4.84 -18.35
C TYR A 90 -16.17 -5.10 -19.46
N GLN A 91 -16.02 -4.12 -20.33
CA GLN A 91 -15.05 -4.10 -21.42
C GLN A 91 -14.50 -2.68 -21.60
N VAL A 92 -13.17 -2.56 -21.75
CA VAL A 92 -12.50 -1.29 -22.00
C VAL A 92 -12.43 -1.03 -23.50
N PHE A 93 -12.64 0.21 -23.90
CA PHE A 93 -12.51 0.70 -25.27
C PHE A 93 -11.45 1.79 -25.35
N LEU A 94 -10.67 1.78 -26.43
CA LEU A 94 -9.76 2.85 -26.82
C LEU A 94 -10.17 3.33 -28.22
N ASP A 95 -10.40 4.63 -28.39
CA ASP A 95 -10.89 5.25 -29.62
C ASP A 95 -12.12 4.56 -30.25
N GLY A 96 -12.95 3.98 -29.40
CA GLY A 96 -14.18 3.28 -29.78
C GLY A 96 -14.02 1.81 -30.13
N GLU A 97 -12.78 1.29 -30.14
CA GLU A 97 -12.48 -0.13 -30.40
C GLU A 97 -12.19 -0.87 -29.08
N PRO A 98 -12.57 -2.16 -28.94
CA PRO A 98 -12.25 -2.95 -27.76
C PRO A 98 -10.74 -3.05 -27.53
N ALA A 99 -10.28 -2.61 -26.37
CA ALA A 99 -8.85 -2.54 -26.02
C ALA A 99 -8.16 -3.92 -25.89
N ARG A 100 -8.94 -4.96 -25.61
CA ARG A 100 -8.54 -6.40 -25.69
C ARG A 100 -9.63 -7.16 -26.40
N SER A 101 -9.29 -7.81 -27.50
CA SER A 101 -10.26 -8.60 -28.25
C SER A 101 -10.80 -9.77 -27.42
N GLY A 102 -12.10 -9.75 -27.14
CA GLY A 102 -12.86 -10.91 -26.62
C GLY A 102 -12.88 -11.14 -25.11
N ALA A 103 -12.07 -10.45 -24.31
CA ALA A 103 -12.09 -10.65 -22.86
C ALA A 103 -13.17 -9.78 -22.19
N VAL A 104 -14.29 -10.41 -21.78
CA VAL A 104 -15.26 -9.81 -20.89
C VAL A 104 -14.79 -10.05 -19.46
N LEU A 105 -14.46 -8.96 -18.77
CA LEU A 105 -14.01 -8.96 -17.39
C LEU A 105 -15.21 -8.80 -16.45
N THR A 106 -15.02 -9.16 -15.18
CA THR A 106 -16.13 -9.14 -14.20
C THR A 106 -15.68 -8.52 -12.88
N PHE A 107 -16.65 -7.89 -12.20
CA PHE A 107 -16.53 -7.54 -10.80
C PHE A 107 -17.89 -7.72 -10.10
N ARG A 108 -17.89 -7.70 -8.77
CA ARG A 108 -19.14 -7.74 -7.98
C ARG A 108 -19.17 -6.55 -7.04
N THR A 109 -20.25 -5.78 -7.07
CA THR A 109 -20.50 -4.67 -6.15
C THR A 109 -20.74 -5.17 -4.73
N LEU A 110 -20.40 -4.35 -3.72
CA LEU A 110 -20.65 -4.68 -2.33
C LEU A 110 -22.16 -4.69 -2.04
N PRO A 111 -22.63 -5.53 -1.11
CA PRO A 111 -24.00 -5.49 -0.62
C PRO A 111 -24.25 -4.22 0.18
N LEU A 112 -25.51 -3.82 0.31
CA LEU A 112 -25.88 -2.78 1.25
C LEU A 112 -25.80 -3.31 2.69
N PRO A 113 -25.35 -2.50 3.65
CA PRO A 113 -25.34 -2.89 5.05
C PRO A 113 -26.74 -3.28 5.52
N ARG A 114 -26.89 -4.46 6.09
CA ARG A 114 -28.14 -4.93 6.68
C ARG A 114 -27.89 -5.32 8.14
N ARG A 115 -28.83 -4.97 9.03
CA ARG A 115 -28.76 -5.39 10.43
C ARG A 115 -28.79 -6.91 10.53
N GLY A 116 -27.87 -7.48 11.28
CA GLY A 116 -27.81 -8.92 11.58
C GLY A 116 -27.22 -9.81 10.47
N SER A 117 -26.82 -9.24 9.32
CA SER A 117 -26.16 -9.99 8.26
C SER A 117 -24.85 -9.30 7.88
N ALA A 118 -23.74 -9.95 8.20
CA ALA A 118 -22.43 -9.52 7.76
C ALA A 118 -21.88 -10.54 6.74
N PRO A 119 -21.96 -10.26 5.43
CA PRO A 119 -21.38 -11.12 4.41
C PRO A 119 -19.92 -11.43 4.69
N GLU A 120 -19.48 -12.58 4.22
CA GLU A 120 -18.08 -12.97 4.37
C GLU A 120 -17.20 -12.25 3.37
N ILE A 121 -15.96 -11.92 3.80
CA ILE A 121 -14.97 -11.17 3.03
C ILE A 121 -13.68 -11.96 3.00
N SER A 122 -12.93 -11.88 1.91
CA SER A 122 -11.55 -12.37 1.81
C SER A 122 -10.61 -11.24 1.44
N VAL A 123 -9.66 -10.93 2.31
CA VAL A 123 -8.62 -9.92 2.09
C VAL A 123 -7.34 -10.66 1.74
N TYR A 124 -6.89 -10.51 0.50
CA TYR A 124 -5.59 -11.01 0.05
C TYR A 124 -4.52 -9.96 0.34
N LEU A 125 -3.36 -10.39 0.79
CA LEU A 125 -2.31 -9.52 1.30
C LEU A 125 -0.95 -9.90 0.72
N GLY A 126 -0.09 -8.91 0.50
CA GLY A 126 1.31 -9.12 0.17
C GLY A 126 2.09 -7.84 0.02
N SER A 127 3.38 -7.94 0.16
CA SER A 127 4.36 -6.86 0.00
C SER A 127 5.61 -7.37 -0.72
N CYS A 128 6.56 -6.49 -0.99
CA CYS A 128 7.86 -6.83 -1.55
C CYS A 128 7.75 -7.55 -2.90
N ALA A 129 7.11 -6.85 -3.85
CA ALA A 129 6.85 -7.32 -5.21
C ALA A 129 7.96 -6.89 -6.18
N TYR A 130 9.17 -7.43 -6.04
CA TYR A 130 10.29 -7.12 -6.91
C TYR A 130 10.11 -7.70 -8.31
N VAL A 131 10.13 -6.87 -9.33
CA VAL A 131 10.14 -7.27 -10.75
C VAL A 131 11.50 -6.92 -11.32
N ASN A 132 12.26 -7.95 -11.74
CA ASN A 132 13.61 -7.74 -12.29
C ASN A 132 13.56 -6.93 -13.59
N ASP A 133 14.50 -6.00 -13.72
CA ASP A 133 14.82 -5.30 -14.97
C ASP A 133 16.31 -5.48 -15.27
N PRO A 134 16.70 -6.53 -16.05
CA PRO A 134 18.09 -6.86 -16.28
C PRO A 134 18.92 -5.75 -16.93
N ALA A 135 18.28 -4.76 -17.55
CA ALA A 135 18.96 -3.63 -18.18
C ALA A 135 19.51 -2.63 -17.16
N VAL A 136 18.91 -2.54 -15.97
CA VAL A 136 19.23 -1.49 -14.97
C VAL A 136 19.43 -2.02 -13.56
N ASP A 137 19.07 -3.28 -13.28
CA ASP A 137 19.31 -3.91 -11.99
C ASP A 137 20.80 -4.15 -11.74
N ARG A 138 21.16 -4.29 -10.48
CA ARG A 138 22.54 -4.64 -10.07
C ARG A 138 22.97 -5.95 -10.72
N PRO A 139 24.24 -6.07 -11.19
CA PRO A 139 24.76 -7.34 -11.68
C PRO A 139 24.70 -8.43 -10.62
N GLY A 140 24.33 -9.65 -11.04
CA GLY A 140 24.26 -10.82 -10.15
C GLY A 140 23.03 -11.68 -10.43
N PRO A 141 22.74 -12.65 -9.55
CA PRO A 141 21.52 -13.46 -9.68
C PRO A 141 20.28 -12.58 -9.50
N PRO A 142 19.16 -12.89 -10.22
CA PRO A 142 17.92 -12.15 -10.10
C PRO A 142 17.41 -12.10 -8.65
N TYR A 143 17.03 -10.92 -8.19
CA TYR A 143 16.49 -10.73 -6.83
C TYR A 143 15.02 -11.10 -6.74
N GLY A 144 14.24 -10.77 -7.77
CA GLY A 144 12.84 -11.18 -7.92
C GLY A 144 12.70 -12.56 -8.56
N GLY A 145 11.54 -13.19 -8.35
CA GLY A 145 11.21 -14.48 -8.97
C GLY A 145 9.81 -14.97 -8.58
N ASP A 146 9.45 -16.17 -9.03
CA ASP A 146 8.15 -16.81 -8.78
C ASP A 146 6.94 -15.94 -9.17
N TYR A 147 7.04 -15.19 -10.27
CA TYR A 147 5.97 -14.26 -10.71
C TYR A 147 4.62 -14.95 -10.93
N ALA A 148 4.61 -16.28 -11.16
CA ALA A 148 3.39 -17.09 -11.18
C ALA A 148 2.56 -17.00 -9.88
N ILE A 149 3.11 -16.47 -8.79
CA ILE A 149 2.38 -16.18 -7.54
C ILE A 149 1.18 -15.27 -7.80
N PHE A 150 1.29 -14.30 -8.72
CA PHE A 150 0.19 -13.39 -9.07
C PHE A 150 -0.94 -14.12 -9.78
N GLU A 151 -0.62 -15.04 -10.69
CA GLU A 151 -1.62 -15.91 -11.35
C GLU A 151 -2.27 -16.87 -10.35
N THR A 152 -1.50 -17.37 -9.37
CA THR A 152 -2.01 -18.23 -8.29
C THR A 152 -2.98 -17.48 -7.39
N LEU A 153 -2.66 -16.24 -7.04
CA LEU A 153 -3.54 -15.33 -6.30
C LEU A 153 -4.84 -15.08 -7.07
N ALA A 154 -4.75 -14.75 -8.37
CA ALA A 154 -5.91 -14.52 -9.22
C ALA A 154 -6.82 -15.76 -9.26
N ARG A 155 -6.28 -16.94 -9.50
CA ARG A 155 -7.05 -18.20 -9.51
C ARG A 155 -7.72 -18.50 -8.17
N GLN A 156 -7.02 -18.25 -7.04
CA GLN A 156 -7.66 -18.43 -5.72
C GLN A 156 -8.80 -17.45 -5.51
N ALA A 157 -8.65 -16.20 -5.94
CA ALA A 157 -9.68 -15.18 -5.81
C ALA A 157 -10.90 -15.47 -6.70
N GLU A 158 -10.69 -15.89 -7.94
CA GLU A 158 -11.76 -16.28 -8.87
C GLU A 158 -12.61 -17.45 -8.36
N ASN A 159 -11.96 -18.42 -7.71
CA ASN A 159 -12.62 -19.59 -7.14
C ASN A 159 -13.25 -19.34 -5.75
N ASN A 160 -13.06 -18.15 -5.19
CA ASN A 160 -13.60 -17.80 -3.88
C ASN A 160 -14.95 -17.07 -4.02
N PRO A 161 -16.05 -17.63 -3.45
CA PRO A 161 -17.39 -17.02 -3.59
C PRO A 161 -17.55 -15.73 -2.75
N ARG A 162 -16.64 -15.44 -1.84
CA ARG A 162 -16.70 -14.27 -0.96
C ARG A 162 -16.40 -12.98 -1.72
N HIS A 163 -16.83 -11.85 -1.16
CA HIS A 163 -16.33 -10.55 -1.60
C HIS A 163 -14.84 -10.44 -1.30
N GLY A 164 -14.02 -10.29 -2.36
CA GLY A 164 -12.57 -10.24 -2.23
C GLY A 164 -12.01 -8.83 -2.45
N LEU A 165 -10.83 -8.59 -1.88
CA LEU A 165 -9.98 -7.44 -2.23
C LEU A 165 -8.51 -7.84 -2.10
N MET A 166 -7.63 -7.12 -2.81
CA MET A 166 -6.18 -7.19 -2.66
C MET A 166 -5.68 -5.95 -1.95
N LEU A 167 -4.92 -6.14 -0.88
CA LEU A 167 -4.26 -5.09 -0.12
C LEU A 167 -2.75 -5.24 -0.25
N TRP A 168 -2.12 -4.26 -0.88
CA TRP A 168 -0.68 -4.20 -1.07
C TRP A 168 -0.04 -3.45 0.10
N LEU A 169 0.91 -4.13 0.77
CA LEU A 169 1.49 -3.68 2.03
C LEU A 169 2.84 -2.96 1.89
N GLY A 170 3.04 -2.27 0.77
CA GLY A 170 4.28 -1.57 0.46
C GLY A 170 5.27 -2.41 -0.33
N ASP A 171 6.32 -1.75 -0.83
CA ASP A 171 7.31 -2.34 -1.74
C ASP A 171 6.68 -2.98 -2.97
N ASN A 172 5.68 -2.31 -3.51
CA ASN A 172 4.97 -2.79 -4.70
C ASN A 172 5.78 -2.56 -5.98
N VAL A 173 6.71 -1.61 -5.91
CA VAL A 173 7.67 -1.24 -6.94
C VAL A 173 9.03 -1.01 -6.29
N TYR A 174 10.09 -1.57 -6.85
CA TYR A 174 11.45 -1.39 -6.32
C TYR A 174 12.23 -0.38 -7.14
N LEU A 175 12.24 0.88 -6.70
CA LEU A 175 13.13 1.90 -7.25
C LEU A 175 14.58 1.56 -6.89
N ARG A 176 15.44 1.50 -7.91
CA ARG A 176 16.87 1.20 -7.76
C ARG A 176 17.71 2.43 -8.11
N GLU A 177 19.02 2.28 -8.03
CA GLU A 177 19.98 3.37 -8.26
C GLU A 177 19.79 4.05 -9.63
N ALA A 178 19.41 3.29 -10.64
CA ALA A 178 19.11 3.81 -11.97
C ALA A 178 17.79 4.58 -12.04
N ASP A 179 16.89 4.34 -11.09
CA ASP A 179 15.51 4.85 -11.14
C ASP A 179 15.33 6.13 -10.31
N TYR A 180 15.67 6.09 -9.01
CA TYR A 180 15.32 7.17 -8.07
C TYR A 180 16.13 8.45 -8.22
N ALA A 181 17.11 8.49 -9.10
CA ALA A 181 17.88 9.70 -9.39
C ALA A 181 17.13 10.71 -10.27
N THR A 182 16.05 10.33 -10.92
CA THR A 182 15.26 11.19 -11.80
C THR A 182 13.77 10.81 -11.80
N PRO A 183 12.87 11.80 -11.97
CA PRO A 183 11.43 11.53 -12.15
C PRO A 183 11.12 10.55 -13.31
N TRP A 184 11.89 10.63 -14.38
CA TRP A 184 11.73 9.74 -15.53
C TRP A 184 12.08 8.28 -15.18
N GLY A 185 13.20 8.06 -14.48
CA GLY A 185 13.62 6.71 -14.02
C GLY A 185 12.57 6.09 -13.09
N MET A 186 12.10 6.88 -12.11
CA MET A 186 11.05 6.44 -11.20
C MET A 186 9.79 6.00 -11.96
N ASN A 187 9.32 6.81 -12.92
CA ASN A 187 8.14 6.47 -13.73
C ASN A 187 8.39 5.23 -14.62
N ALA A 188 9.60 5.10 -15.18
CA ALA A 188 9.97 3.94 -16.01
C ALA A 188 9.88 2.63 -15.22
N ARG A 189 10.34 2.61 -13.96
CA ARG A 189 10.26 1.44 -13.06
C ARG A 189 8.81 1.09 -12.71
N TYR A 190 7.96 2.07 -12.43
CA TYR A 190 6.53 1.85 -12.23
C TYR A 190 5.87 1.23 -13.45
N ARG A 191 6.14 1.75 -14.66
CA ARG A 191 5.65 1.20 -15.93
C ARG A 191 6.12 -0.23 -16.14
N HIS A 192 7.42 -0.49 -15.93
CA HIS A 192 8.02 -1.81 -16.05
C HIS A 192 7.32 -2.83 -15.14
N THR A 193 7.20 -2.52 -13.85
CA THR A 193 6.53 -3.41 -12.88
C THR A 193 5.08 -3.65 -13.26
N ARG A 194 4.35 -2.60 -13.66
CA ARG A 194 2.93 -2.68 -13.97
C ARG A 194 2.64 -3.49 -15.25
N SER A 195 3.58 -3.54 -16.19
CA SER A 195 3.44 -4.28 -17.46
C SER A 195 3.74 -5.78 -17.34
N LEU A 196 4.16 -6.28 -16.18
CA LEU A 196 4.45 -7.69 -15.96
C LEU A 196 3.24 -8.55 -16.36
N ARG A 197 3.45 -9.52 -17.25
CA ARG A 197 2.37 -10.34 -17.82
C ARG A 197 1.62 -11.15 -16.76
N GLU A 198 2.36 -11.77 -15.85
CA GLU A 198 1.82 -12.62 -14.78
C GLU A 198 0.97 -11.84 -13.78
N LEU A 199 1.17 -10.52 -13.70
CA LEU A 199 0.39 -9.64 -12.84
C LEU A 199 -0.99 -9.29 -13.41
N GLN A 200 -1.16 -9.28 -14.75
CA GLN A 200 -2.37 -8.79 -15.40
C GLN A 200 -3.66 -9.51 -14.96
N PRO A 201 -3.70 -10.85 -14.81
CA PRO A 201 -4.90 -11.53 -14.31
C PRO A 201 -5.32 -11.04 -12.92
N LEU A 202 -4.36 -10.86 -12.00
CA LEU A 202 -4.66 -10.39 -10.65
C LEU A 202 -5.25 -8.97 -10.65
N LEU A 203 -4.71 -8.07 -11.48
CA LEU A 203 -5.17 -6.69 -11.56
C LEU A 203 -6.67 -6.58 -11.91
N SER A 204 -7.19 -7.49 -12.73
CA SER A 204 -8.59 -7.47 -13.17
C SER A 204 -9.55 -8.29 -12.29
N THR A 205 -9.02 -9.12 -11.37
CA THR A 205 -9.83 -10.08 -10.60
C THR A 205 -10.38 -9.49 -9.30
N LEU A 206 -9.60 -8.65 -8.61
CA LEU A 206 -9.92 -8.09 -7.29
C LEU A 206 -9.87 -6.56 -7.28
N PRO A 207 -10.67 -5.88 -6.45
CA PRO A 207 -10.41 -4.49 -6.08
C PRO A 207 -9.06 -4.35 -5.38
N HIS A 208 -8.22 -3.41 -5.86
CA HIS A 208 -6.89 -3.16 -5.34
C HIS A 208 -6.84 -1.90 -4.49
N TYR A 209 -6.21 -2.04 -3.31
CA TYR A 209 -5.85 -0.95 -2.40
C TYR A 209 -4.37 -1.10 -2.03
N ALA A 210 -3.66 -0.01 -1.88
CA ALA A 210 -2.23 -0.06 -1.64
C ALA A 210 -1.76 1.00 -0.63
N ILE A 211 -0.69 0.67 0.08
CA ILE A 211 0.23 1.63 0.68
C ILE A 211 1.57 1.53 -0.04
N TRP A 212 2.44 2.47 0.19
CA TRP A 212 3.85 2.37 -0.20
C TRP A 212 4.74 1.94 0.97
N ASP A 213 6.01 1.63 0.64
CA ASP A 213 7.10 1.59 1.59
C ASP A 213 8.33 2.29 0.97
N ASP A 214 9.53 2.08 1.50
CA ASP A 214 10.72 2.82 1.07
C ASP A 214 11.04 2.64 -0.41
N HIS A 215 10.92 1.44 -0.93
CA HIS A 215 11.25 1.16 -2.34
C HIS A 215 10.24 1.71 -3.35
N ASP A 216 8.98 1.90 -3.00
CA ASP A 216 8.02 2.66 -3.85
C ASP A 216 8.32 4.17 -3.79
N TYR A 217 8.83 4.63 -2.65
CA TYR A 217 9.00 6.04 -2.34
C TYR A 217 10.34 6.58 -2.83
N GLY A 218 11.45 5.83 -2.66
CA GLY A 218 12.77 6.29 -3.04
C GLY A 218 13.90 5.29 -2.79
N PRO A 219 15.08 5.75 -2.37
CA PRO A 219 16.16 4.89 -1.90
C PRO A 219 15.78 4.07 -0.66
N ASN A 220 16.46 2.95 -0.45
CA ASN A 220 16.29 2.12 0.76
C ASN A 220 16.34 2.96 2.05
N ASP A 221 15.40 2.71 2.97
CA ASP A 221 15.21 3.41 4.24
C ASP A 221 14.99 4.93 4.10
N SER A 222 14.53 5.40 2.93
CA SER A 222 14.33 6.83 2.68
C SER A 222 13.19 7.42 3.53
N ASN A 223 13.35 8.71 3.83
CA ASN A 223 12.48 9.45 4.74
C ASN A 223 12.08 10.81 4.12
N ARG A 224 11.46 11.69 4.91
CA ARG A 224 10.97 13.03 4.46
C ARG A 224 12.01 13.94 3.80
N SER A 225 13.32 13.61 3.90
CA SER A 225 14.37 14.38 3.24
C SER A 225 14.62 13.99 1.79
N PHE A 226 13.96 12.96 1.28
CA PHE A 226 14.10 12.56 -0.11
C PHE A 226 13.65 13.68 -1.05
N VAL A 227 14.56 14.11 -1.94
CA VAL A 227 14.35 15.31 -2.78
C VAL A 227 13.22 15.17 -3.79
N PHE A 228 12.89 13.94 -4.20
CA PHE A 228 11.81 13.65 -5.14
C PHE A 228 10.53 13.12 -4.47
N LYS A 229 10.35 13.31 -3.17
CA LYS A 229 9.19 12.79 -2.44
C LYS A 229 7.83 13.23 -3.01
N GLU A 230 7.73 14.45 -3.54
CA GLU A 230 6.51 14.93 -4.19
C GLU A 230 6.25 14.18 -5.51
N GLU A 231 7.32 13.84 -6.22
CA GLU A 231 7.24 12.99 -7.41
C GLU A 231 6.79 11.57 -7.07
N SER A 232 7.33 10.99 -5.98
CA SER A 232 6.88 9.69 -5.46
C SER A 232 5.38 9.69 -5.18
N LEU A 233 4.89 10.75 -4.51
CA LEU A 233 3.47 10.91 -4.22
C LEU A 233 2.64 11.04 -5.51
N ARG A 234 3.15 11.78 -6.50
CA ARG A 234 2.50 11.93 -7.81
C ARG A 234 2.41 10.60 -8.55
N LEU A 235 3.49 9.81 -8.55
CA LEU A 235 3.54 8.48 -9.16
C LEU A 235 2.62 7.50 -8.44
N PHE A 236 2.65 7.46 -7.11
CA PHE A 236 1.75 6.61 -6.37
C PHE A 236 0.27 6.92 -6.70
N ARG A 237 -0.08 8.20 -6.70
CA ARG A 237 -1.43 8.64 -7.12
C ARG A 237 -1.77 8.25 -8.55
N ARG A 238 -0.81 8.23 -9.46
CA ARG A 238 -1.00 7.85 -10.87
C ARG A 238 -1.27 6.35 -11.02
N TYR A 239 -0.53 5.52 -10.32
CA TYR A 239 -0.55 4.06 -10.50
C TYR A 239 -1.47 3.30 -9.55
N TRP A 240 -1.99 3.96 -8.51
CA TRP A 240 -2.92 3.36 -7.56
C TRP A 240 -4.22 4.16 -7.49
N ALA A 241 -5.35 3.43 -7.58
CA ALA A 241 -6.68 4.04 -7.58
C ALA A 241 -7.31 4.07 -6.19
N ASN A 242 -6.53 4.28 -5.14
CA ASN A 242 -7.06 4.40 -3.77
C ASN A 242 -8.18 5.46 -3.68
N PRO A 243 -9.11 5.34 -2.71
CA PRO A 243 -10.25 6.26 -2.59
C PRO A 243 -9.83 7.72 -2.39
N SER A 244 -8.73 7.95 -1.68
CA SER A 244 -8.12 9.25 -1.42
C SER A 244 -6.62 9.10 -1.17
N HIS A 245 -5.91 10.23 -1.07
CA HIS A 245 -4.47 10.28 -0.85
C HIS A 245 -4.15 11.50 0.03
N GLY A 246 -4.10 11.29 1.36
CA GLY A 246 -3.95 12.34 2.34
C GLY A 246 -5.21 13.19 2.52
N LEU A 247 -5.04 14.34 3.16
CA LEU A 247 -6.08 15.35 3.38
C LEU A 247 -5.70 16.67 2.70
N PRO A 248 -6.66 17.58 2.47
CA PRO A 248 -6.34 18.94 2.04
C PRO A 248 -5.37 19.61 3.03
N GLY A 249 -4.20 20.05 2.53
CA GLY A 249 -3.15 20.65 3.36
C GLY A 249 -2.24 19.65 4.10
N LEU A 250 -2.53 18.36 4.05
CA LEU A 250 -1.70 17.31 4.63
C LEU A 250 -1.42 16.25 3.56
N PRO A 251 -0.34 16.39 2.78
CA PRO A 251 -0.01 15.46 1.70
C PRO A 251 0.43 14.10 2.26
N GLY A 252 0.22 13.06 1.45
CA GLY A 252 0.58 11.67 1.77
C GLY A 252 -0.30 10.69 1.01
N ILE A 253 -0.06 9.39 1.20
CA ILE A 253 -0.85 8.33 0.57
C ILE A 253 -1.93 7.78 1.51
N PHE A 254 -1.96 8.22 2.77
CA PHE A 254 -2.88 7.68 3.76
C PHE A 254 -4.35 7.89 3.36
N THR A 255 -5.16 6.89 3.66
CA THR A 255 -6.58 6.85 3.30
C THR A 255 -7.34 5.88 4.19
N THR A 256 -8.67 5.90 4.11
CA THR A 256 -9.54 4.91 4.76
C THR A 256 -10.63 4.44 3.81
N PHE A 257 -11.04 3.20 3.99
CA PHE A 257 -12.22 2.65 3.33
C PHE A 257 -12.85 1.55 4.19
N SER A 258 -14.12 1.24 3.90
CA SER A 258 -14.88 0.22 4.59
C SER A 258 -15.36 -0.85 3.63
N VAL A 259 -15.28 -2.11 4.05
CA VAL A 259 -15.87 -3.24 3.36
C VAL A 259 -16.71 -4.02 4.36
N ILE A 260 -18.02 -3.90 4.24
CA ILE A 260 -19.02 -4.55 5.10
C ILE A 260 -18.87 -4.11 6.57
N ASP A 261 -18.25 -4.90 7.43
CA ASP A 261 -18.01 -4.61 8.85
C ASP A 261 -16.52 -4.59 9.21
N ALA A 262 -15.68 -4.32 8.22
CA ALA A 262 -14.24 -4.12 8.36
C ALA A 262 -13.85 -2.74 7.83
N ASP A 263 -13.14 -1.96 8.65
CA ASP A 263 -12.56 -0.69 8.28
C ASP A 263 -11.04 -0.83 8.12
N PHE A 264 -10.52 -0.21 7.08
CA PHE A 264 -9.10 -0.22 6.74
C PHE A 264 -8.55 1.21 6.83
N PHE A 265 -7.52 1.39 7.65
CA PHE A 265 -6.81 2.65 7.84
C PHE A 265 -5.40 2.46 7.28
N LEU A 266 -5.19 2.94 6.06
CA LEU A 266 -3.94 2.84 5.34
C LEU A 266 -3.07 4.03 5.72
N LEU A 267 -1.89 3.78 6.26
CA LEU A 267 -0.98 4.82 6.74
C LEU A 267 0.12 5.11 5.71
N ASP A 268 0.70 6.29 5.85
CA ASP A 268 1.88 6.75 5.13
C ASP A 268 3.05 6.81 6.11
N ASP A 269 3.98 5.89 6.00
CA ASP A 269 5.14 5.76 6.86
C ASP A 269 6.43 6.35 6.24
N ARG A 270 6.32 7.11 5.14
CA ARG A 270 7.47 7.68 4.43
C ARG A 270 7.45 9.21 4.31
N PHE A 271 6.35 9.80 3.87
CA PHE A 271 6.30 11.21 3.49
C PHE A 271 6.66 12.18 4.62
N HIS A 272 6.26 11.85 5.86
CA HIS A 272 6.49 12.63 7.07
C HIS A 272 7.58 12.05 7.99
N ARG A 273 8.08 10.84 7.67
CA ARG A 273 9.04 10.11 8.49
C ARG A 273 10.30 10.92 8.78
N ALA A 274 10.70 10.98 10.04
CA ALA A 274 12.00 11.46 10.45
C ALA A 274 13.08 10.38 10.19
N ALA A 275 14.35 10.78 10.16
CA ALA A 275 15.45 9.82 10.12
C ALA A 275 15.48 8.95 11.39
N ASP A 276 15.83 7.67 11.24
CA ASP A 276 15.90 6.72 12.37
C ASP A 276 17.01 7.09 13.37
N ARG A 277 18.11 7.60 12.86
CA ARG A 277 19.24 8.10 13.66
C ARG A 277 19.17 9.62 13.73
N THR A 278 18.56 10.14 14.79
CA THR A 278 18.57 11.58 15.10
C THR A 278 19.44 11.89 16.32
N GLU A 279 20.01 10.89 16.95
CA GLU A 279 20.93 11.11 18.06
C GLU A 279 22.36 11.27 17.54
N VAL A 280 22.86 12.52 17.61
CA VAL A 280 24.28 12.78 17.82
C VAL A 280 24.65 11.95 19.05
N SER A 281 25.60 11.04 18.95
CA SER A 281 26.01 10.22 20.09
C SER A 281 26.35 11.13 21.27
N ARG A 282 26.19 10.66 22.52
CA ARG A 282 26.57 11.45 23.71
C ARG A 282 28.03 11.94 23.61
N GLU A 283 28.89 11.12 23.02
CA GLU A 283 30.28 11.45 22.76
C GLU A 283 30.45 12.59 21.74
N GLU A 284 29.68 12.60 20.65
CA GLU A 284 29.66 13.69 19.66
C GLU A 284 29.08 14.98 20.25
N LEU A 285 28.04 14.89 21.09
CA LEU A 285 27.48 16.03 21.82
C LEU A 285 28.45 16.61 22.81
N ASP A 286 29.23 15.79 23.51
CA ASP A 286 30.22 16.22 24.45
C ASP A 286 31.45 16.80 23.72
N LEU A 287 31.85 16.22 22.60
CA LEU A 287 32.85 16.81 21.70
C LEU A 287 32.41 18.17 21.14
N MET A 288 31.15 18.30 20.74
CA MET A 288 30.59 19.58 20.27
C MET A 288 30.50 20.62 21.40
N LYS A 289 30.20 20.22 22.62
CA LYS A 289 30.21 21.09 23.80
C LYS A 289 31.65 21.55 24.12
N GLU A 290 32.59 20.62 24.15
CA GLU A 290 34.01 20.94 24.40
C GLU A 290 34.58 21.84 23.30
N ALA A 291 34.32 21.55 22.02
CA ALA A 291 34.74 22.41 20.91
C ALA A 291 34.11 23.81 21.01
N ARG A 292 32.83 23.90 21.39
CA ARG A 292 32.14 25.19 21.64
C ARG A 292 32.77 25.97 22.79
N GLU A 293 33.01 25.31 23.92
CA GLU A 293 33.65 25.96 25.07
C GLU A 293 35.07 26.40 24.76
N TRP A 294 35.83 25.59 24.01
CA TRP A 294 37.18 25.94 23.52
C TRP A 294 37.11 27.20 22.63
N VAL A 295 36.23 27.25 21.63
CA VAL A 295 36.06 28.42 20.75
C VAL A 295 35.65 29.66 21.54
N LEU A 296 34.73 29.53 22.50
CA LEU A 296 34.32 30.63 23.37
C LEU A 296 35.39 31.08 24.37
N SER A 297 36.34 30.22 24.70
CA SER A 297 37.48 30.55 25.58
C SER A 297 38.57 31.40 24.90
N GLN A 298 38.68 31.31 23.56
CA GLN A 298 39.79 31.91 22.81
C GLN A 298 39.60 33.41 22.51
N ASN A 299 38.42 34.01 22.61
CA ASN A 299 38.22 35.41 22.28
C ASN A 299 37.00 36.03 22.97
N ALA A 300 37.20 37.18 23.68
CA ALA A 300 36.14 37.92 24.38
C ALA A 300 35.05 38.41 23.44
N LEU A 301 35.37 38.72 22.17
CA LEU A 301 34.42 39.15 21.16
C LEU A 301 33.55 37.98 20.70
N LEU A 302 34.11 36.79 20.57
CA LEU A 302 33.39 35.56 20.23
C LEU A 302 32.43 35.14 21.37
N ARG A 303 32.76 35.43 22.63
CA ARG A 303 31.86 35.24 23.75
C ARG A 303 30.61 36.16 23.68
N LEU A 304 30.78 37.39 23.23
CA LEU A 304 29.68 38.35 23.11
C LEU A 304 28.80 38.05 21.91
N VAL A 305 29.39 37.74 20.77
CA VAL A 305 28.67 37.40 19.53
C VAL A 305 28.10 35.99 19.61
N GLY A 306 28.88 35.04 20.16
CA GLY A 306 28.46 33.64 20.31
C GLY A 306 27.25 33.48 21.24
N ARG A 307 27.16 34.23 22.37
CA ARG A 307 25.96 34.24 23.21
C ARG A 307 24.73 34.78 22.50
N ARG A 308 24.89 35.64 21.50
CA ARG A 308 23.78 36.22 20.74
C ARG A 308 23.39 35.34 19.54
N TYR A 309 24.32 34.58 18.97
CA TYR A 309 24.08 33.70 17.81
C TYR A 309 23.96 32.21 18.17
N PHE A 310 24.60 31.73 19.24
CA PHE A 310 24.55 30.35 19.70
C PHE A 310 23.71 30.17 20.99
N GLY A 311 23.23 31.26 21.56
CA GLY A 311 22.53 31.29 22.85
C GLY A 311 21.03 31.08 22.80
N SER A 312 20.47 30.91 21.63
CA SER A 312 19.04 30.61 21.44
C SER A 312 18.75 30.09 20.04
N THR A 313 19.48 29.06 19.61
CA THR A 313 18.79 28.07 18.80
C THR A 313 18.02 27.25 19.81
N PRO A 314 16.68 27.32 19.84
CA PRO A 314 15.96 26.15 20.27
C PRO A 314 16.58 25.06 19.40
N ALA A 315 17.08 23.99 19.97
CA ALA A 315 17.07 22.75 19.28
C ALA A 315 15.64 22.67 18.75
N VAL A 316 15.46 22.87 17.45
CA VAL A 316 14.27 22.35 16.79
C VAL A 316 14.50 20.87 17.00
N GLU A 317 14.02 20.35 18.11
CA GLU A 317 13.76 18.95 18.30
C GLU A 317 12.84 18.63 17.15
N THR A 318 13.45 18.25 16.03
CA THR A 318 12.71 17.68 14.91
C THR A 318 12.07 16.46 15.52
N GLN A 319 10.77 16.55 15.81
CA GLN A 319 10.05 15.45 16.44
C GLN A 319 10.38 14.19 15.65
N LYS A 320 10.96 13.22 16.36
CA LYS A 320 11.29 11.92 15.81
C LYS A 320 9.99 11.16 15.65
N VAL A 321 9.41 11.22 14.45
CA VAL A 321 8.09 10.66 14.12
C VAL A 321 8.17 9.75 12.90
N LEU A 322 7.40 8.71 12.89
CA LEU A 322 7.16 7.85 11.74
C LEU A 322 6.00 8.41 10.90
N PHE A 323 4.86 8.62 11.52
CA PHE A 323 3.63 9.07 10.87
C PHE A 323 3.39 10.58 11.00
N GLY A 324 3.86 11.19 12.08
CA GLY A 324 3.59 12.58 12.43
C GLY A 324 2.27 12.78 13.18
N PHE A 325 2.18 13.93 13.84
CA PHE A 325 1.06 14.24 14.73
C PHE A 325 -0.27 14.30 13.96
N GLU A 326 -0.31 14.97 12.83
CA GLU A 326 -1.53 15.24 12.07
C GLU A 326 -2.15 13.96 11.51
N GLN A 327 -1.31 13.05 10.96
CA GLN A 327 -1.80 11.77 10.46
C GLN A 327 -2.31 10.88 11.61
N LEU A 328 -1.60 10.85 12.75
CA LEU A 328 -2.05 10.09 13.91
C LEU A 328 -3.31 10.68 14.56
N ASP A 329 -3.49 12.01 14.54
CA ASP A 329 -4.74 12.62 15.00
C ASP A 329 -5.91 12.23 14.08
N TRP A 330 -5.72 12.32 12.76
CA TRP A 330 -6.69 11.82 11.81
C TRP A 330 -7.06 10.35 12.07
N LEU A 331 -6.06 9.47 12.27
CA LEU A 331 -6.30 8.06 12.56
C LEU A 331 -7.10 7.87 13.85
N LYS A 332 -6.76 8.61 14.92
CA LYS A 332 -7.47 8.56 16.19
C LYS A 332 -8.94 8.96 16.04
N GLN A 333 -9.22 10.05 15.32
CA GLN A 333 -10.58 10.50 15.07
C GLN A 333 -11.37 9.46 14.27
N ALA A 334 -10.74 8.89 13.22
CA ALA A 334 -11.37 7.87 12.38
C ALA A 334 -11.65 6.57 13.17
N LEU A 335 -10.74 6.14 14.04
CA LEU A 335 -10.93 4.97 14.91
C LEU A 335 -12.08 5.16 15.92
N ILE A 336 -12.24 6.36 16.51
CA ILE A 336 -13.34 6.68 17.43
C ILE A 336 -14.69 6.59 16.69
N GLN A 337 -14.75 7.04 15.46
CA GLN A 337 -16.00 7.04 14.67
C GLN A 337 -16.34 5.67 14.08
N SER A 338 -15.36 4.80 13.93
CA SER A 338 -15.55 3.47 13.34
C SER A 338 -16.50 2.60 14.16
N ARG A 339 -17.50 2.04 13.48
CA ARG A 339 -18.44 1.06 14.01
C ARG A 339 -18.16 -0.36 13.53
N ALA A 340 -17.10 -0.54 12.74
CA ALA A 340 -16.72 -1.84 12.20
C ALA A 340 -16.34 -2.83 13.30
N THR A 341 -16.62 -4.11 13.06
CA THR A 341 -16.21 -5.20 13.96
C THR A 341 -14.68 -5.28 13.99
N PHE A 342 -14.04 -5.19 12.83
CA PHE A 342 -12.58 -5.21 12.70
C PHE A 342 -12.05 -3.90 12.12
N LYS A 343 -10.91 -3.46 12.65
CA LYS A 343 -10.21 -2.23 12.28
C LYS A 343 -8.77 -2.56 11.94
N PHE A 344 -8.47 -2.58 10.67
CA PHE A 344 -7.12 -2.88 10.19
C PHE A 344 -6.31 -1.60 10.05
N ILE A 345 -5.23 -1.47 10.84
CA ILE A 345 -4.24 -0.40 10.72
C ILE A 345 -3.08 -0.94 9.90
N VAL A 346 -2.83 -0.33 8.74
CA VAL A 346 -1.94 -0.85 7.70
C VAL A 346 -0.75 0.09 7.51
N SER A 347 0.47 -0.45 7.59
CA SER A 347 1.73 0.27 7.39
C SER A 347 2.71 -0.62 6.60
N GLY A 348 3.66 -0.03 5.87
CA GLY A 348 4.77 -0.76 5.28
C GLY A 348 5.66 -1.38 6.35
N SER A 349 6.14 -0.54 7.26
CA SER A 349 6.98 -0.95 8.38
C SER A 349 6.20 -1.62 9.52
N GLN A 350 6.85 -2.56 10.25
CA GLN A 350 6.25 -3.21 11.42
C GLN A 350 5.97 -2.24 12.58
N LEU A 351 4.85 -2.48 13.27
CA LEU A 351 4.30 -1.61 14.30
C LEU A 351 4.52 -2.13 15.73
N LEU A 352 4.38 -3.45 15.96
CA LEU A 352 4.47 -4.05 17.29
C LEU A 352 5.83 -4.68 17.61
N ASN A 353 6.66 -4.97 16.61
CA ASN A 353 7.93 -5.65 16.79
C ASN A 353 8.96 -4.77 17.49
N ASP A 354 9.50 -5.23 18.63
CA ASP A 354 10.57 -4.55 19.38
C ASP A 354 11.97 -5.09 19.05
N ASN A 355 12.05 -6.22 18.34
CA ASN A 355 13.29 -6.94 18.08
C ASN A 355 13.80 -6.78 16.63
N HIS A 356 13.19 -5.91 15.89
CA HIS A 356 13.59 -5.60 14.52
C HIS A 356 14.93 -4.85 14.51
N PRO A 357 15.96 -5.32 13.76
CA PRO A 357 17.28 -4.70 13.79
C PRO A 357 17.42 -3.44 12.92
N PHE A 358 16.42 -3.16 12.06
CA PHE A 358 16.46 -2.06 11.10
C PHE A 358 15.36 -1.04 11.39
N GLU A 359 14.52 -0.74 10.40
CA GLU A 359 13.46 0.24 10.53
C GLU A 359 12.14 -0.37 11.04
N GLY A 360 11.36 0.44 11.76
CA GLY A 360 10.08 0.08 12.32
C GLY A 360 9.62 1.11 13.33
N TRP A 361 8.38 0.99 13.81
CA TRP A 361 7.84 1.97 14.75
C TRP A 361 8.57 1.98 16.10
N HIS A 362 9.28 0.90 16.44
CA HIS A 362 10.10 0.83 17.64
C HIS A 362 11.23 1.88 17.67
N ASN A 363 11.69 2.35 16.50
CA ASN A 363 12.67 3.44 16.38
C ASN A 363 12.06 4.82 16.74
N PHE A 364 10.75 4.90 16.93
CA PHE A 364 9.95 6.09 17.27
C PHE A 364 9.14 5.84 18.56
N PRO A 365 9.80 5.51 19.68
CA PRO A 365 9.12 4.95 20.86
C PRO A 365 8.13 5.91 21.50
N GLN A 366 8.38 7.22 21.49
CA GLN A 366 7.46 8.20 22.08
C GLN A 366 6.13 8.27 21.30
N GLU A 367 6.21 8.26 19.97
CA GLU A 367 5.03 8.28 19.12
C GLU A 367 4.23 6.98 19.27
N ARG A 368 4.89 5.83 19.18
CA ARG A 368 4.28 4.51 19.31
C ARG A 368 3.60 4.30 20.66
N GLU A 369 4.33 4.49 21.74
CA GLU A 369 3.80 4.25 23.10
C GLU A 369 2.65 5.23 23.44
N SER A 370 2.73 6.47 22.96
CA SER A 370 1.63 7.44 23.09
C SER A 370 0.37 6.97 22.38
N PHE A 371 0.50 6.41 21.17
CA PHE A 371 -0.62 5.88 20.39
C PHE A 371 -1.20 4.62 21.05
N LEU A 372 -0.37 3.66 21.44
CA LEU A 372 -0.83 2.44 22.09
C LEU A 372 -1.51 2.71 23.44
N ALA A 373 -0.97 3.65 24.22
CA ALA A 373 -1.60 4.09 25.46
C ALA A 373 -2.94 4.81 25.20
N TRP A 374 -3.04 5.59 24.12
CA TRP A 374 -4.29 6.23 23.73
C TRP A 374 -5.33 5.16 23.29
N LEU A 375 -4.94 4.19 22.46
CA LEU A 375 -5.80 3.11 22.00
C LEU A 375 -6.45 2.36 23.17
N LYS A 376 -5.63 2.05 24.19
CA LYS A 376 -6.06 1.44 25.43
C LYS A 376 -7.01 2.31 26.23
N ARG A 377 -6.67 3.61 26.47
CA ARG A 377 -7.54 4.53 27.22
C ARG A 377 -8.91 4.72 26.57
N GLN A 378 -8.97 4.74 25.23
CA GLN A 378 -10.22 4.86 24.48
C GLN A 378 -10.98 3.55 24.37
N ASN A 379 -10.36 2.43 24.79
CA ASN A 379 -10.92 1.08 24.70
C ASN A 379 -11.46 0.76 23.28
N ILE A 380 -10.68 1.11 22.25
CA ILE A 380 -11.06 0.88 20.86
C ILE A 380 -11.03 -0.63 20.58
N PRO A 381 -12.16 -1.29 20.27
CA PRO A 381 -12.18 -2.73 20.01
C PRO A 381 -11.81 -3.08 18.57
N GLY A 382 -11.38 -4.33 18.35
CA GLY A 382 -11.28 -4.92 17.02
C GLY A 382 -10.07 -4.47 16.20
N VAL A 383 -9.01 -3.94 16.83
CA VAL A 383 -7.82 -3.46 16.11
C VAL A 383 -6.87 -4.60 15.82
N VAL A 384 -6.45 -4.70 14.55
CA VAL A 384 -5.40 -5.61 14.07
C VAL A 384 -4.45 -4.80 13.18
N PHE A 385 -3.15 -5.00 13.33
CA PHE A 385 -2.13 -4.37 12.52
C PHE A 385 -1.73 -5.26 11.35
N LEU A 386 -1.47 -4.63 10.20
CA LEU A 386 -0.96 -5.30 9.00
C LEU A 386 0.29 -4.59 8.52
N SER A 387 1.33 -5.36 8.17
CA SER A 387 2.62 -4.79 7.72
C SER A 387 3.30 -5.62 6.63
N GLY A 388 4.33 -5.04 6.00
CA GLY A 388 5.14 -5.62 4.94
C GLY A 388 6.63 -5.69 5.27
N ASP A 389 7.49 -5.22 4.37
CA ASP A 389 8.94 -4.98 4.47
C ASP A 389 9.83 -6.22 4.69
N ARG A 390 9.52 -7.09 5.64
CA ARG A 390 10.45 -7.99 6.32
C ARG A 390 11.03 -9.13 5.48
N HIS A 391 10.53 -9.38 4.27
CA HIS A 391 10.93 -10.52 3.45
C HIS A 391 10.76 -11.89 4.14
N HIS A 392 9.92 -11.93 5.15
CA HIS A 392 9.34 -13.11 5.79
C HIS A 392 7.94 -12.78 6.30
N THR A 393 7.13 -13.80 6.47
CA THR A 393 5.79 -13.66 7.06
C THR A 393 5.81 -14.16 8.50
N GLU A 394 5.15 -13.43 9.40
CA GLU A 394 4.97 -13.80 10.79
C GLU A 394 3.67 -13.21 11.36
N LEU A 395 3.11 -13.84 12.38
CA LEU A 395 2.02 -13.30 13.18
C LEU A 395 2.54 -13.01 14.59
N LEU A 396 2.50 -11.72 14.94
CA LEU A 396 2.89 -11.25 16.27
C LEU A 396 1.67 -11.08 17.17
N ARG A 397 1.86 -11.31 18.48
CA ARG A 397 0.86 -11.11 19.52
C ARG A 397 1.48 -10.40 20.72
N ARG A 398 1.04 -9.16 20.98
CA ARG A 398 1.45 -8.38 22.15
C ARG A 398 0.35 -8.38 23.19
N THR A 399 0.59 -9.01 24.35
CA THR A 399 -0.37 -9.10 25.45
C THR A 399 -0.16 -8.01 26.49
N SER A 400 -1.24 -7.56 27.11
CA SER A 400 -1.24 -6.62 28.24
C SER A 400 -2.22 -7.12 29.31
N LYS A 401 -1.97 -6.78 30.58
CA LYS A 401 -2.84 -7.22 31.70
C LYS A 401 -4.22 -6.54 31.69
N ASP A 402 -4.31 -5.39 31.08
CA ASP A 402 -5.44 -4.45 31.17
C ASP A 402 -5.91 -3.96 29.81
N PHE A 403 -5.66 -4.76 28.77
CA PHE A 403 -6.18 -4.58 27.42
C PHE A 403 -6.20 -5.93 26.69
N TYR A 404 -6.99 -6.04 25.63
CA TYR A 404 -7.00 -7.23 24.78
C TYR A 404 -5.67 -7.38 24.02
N PRO A 405 -5.31 -8.60 23.60
CA PRO A 405 -4.07 -8.83 22.86
C PRO A 405 -4.10 -8.11 21.50
N LEU A 406 -3.05 -7.34 21.21
CA LEU A 406 -2.84 -6.75 19.91
C LEU A 406 -2.12 -7.73 18.99
N TYR A 407 -2.63 -7.86 17.76
CA TYR A 407 -2.05 -8.72 16.74
C TYR A 407 -1.48 -7.89 15.59
N GLU A 408 -0.37 -8.35 15.02
CA GLU A 408 0.20 -7.83 13.79
C GLU A 408 0.52 -8.98 12.84
N LEU A 409 -0.07 -8.96 11.65
CA LEU A 409 0.29 -9.85 10.55
C LEU A 409 1.23 -9.13 9.61
N THR A 410 2.49 -9.58 9.55
CA THR A 410 3.44 -9.19 8.51
C THR A 410 3.36 -10.19 7.36
N CYS A 411 3.16 -9.73 6.13
CA CYS A 411 3.03 -10.59 4.97
C CYS A 411 4.00 -10.20 3.84
N SER A 412 5.10 -10.96 3.73
CA SER A 412 6.25 -10.68 2.87
C SER A 412 7.07 -11.95 2.62
N PRO A 413 7.79 -12.11 1.49
CA PRO A 413 7.69 -11.34 0.27
C PRO A 413 6.80 -12.04 -0.77
N LEU A 414 6.22 -11.26 -1.69
CA LEU A 414 5.56 -11.82 -2.88
C LEU A 414 6.61 -12.39 -3.85
N THR A 415 7.45 -11.55 -4.43
CA THR A 415 8.42 -11.96 -5.46
C THR A 415 9.87 -11.61 -5.14
N ALA A 416 10.12 -10.72 -4.17
CA ALA A 416 11.47 -10.42 -3.73
C ALA A 416 12.17 -11.63 -3.07
N GLY A 417 13.48 -11.53 -2.87
CA GLY A 417 14.26 -12.57 -2.21
C GLY A 417 13.85 -12.75 -0.74
N PRO A 418 13.41 -13.93 -0.29
CA PRO A 418 13.03 -14.13 1.10
C PRO A 418 14.23 -14.06 2.05
N ARG A 419 13.97 -13.69 3.31
CA ARG A 419 14.99 -13.58 4.35
C ARG A 419 14.59 -14.41 5.57
N THR A 420 15.59 -15.01 6.21
CA THR A 420 15.43 -15.65 7.52
C THR A 420 15.81 -14.64 8.60
N PRO A 421 14.95 -14.44 9.63
CA PRO A 421 15.28 -13.60 10.77
C PRO A 421 16.58 -14.01 11.44
N ARG A 422 17.37 -13.05 11.93
CA ARG A 422 18.66 -13.25 12.56
C ARG A 422 18.70 -12.53 13.91
N GLU A 423 19.66 -12.87 14.74
CA GLU A 423 19.92 -12.26 16.04
C GLU A 423 18.65 -12.24 16.93
N LYS A 424 18.35 -11.10 17.53
CA LYS A 424 17.18 -10.94 18.41
C LYS A 424 15.84 -11.19 17.71
N GLU A 425 15.77 -10.98 16.39
CA GLU A 425 14.57 -11.21 15.62
C GLU A 425 14.29 -12.71 15.42
N ALA A 426 15.33 -13.56 15.43
CA ALA A 426 15.16 -15.02 15.31
C ALA A 426 14.26 -15.56 16.44
N ASP A 427 14.49 -15.08 17.66
CA ASP A 427 13.78 -15.50 18.87
C ASP A 427 12.77 -14.45 19.35
N ASN A 428 12.07 -13.79 18.42
CA ASN A 428 11.08 -12.76 18.76
C ASN A 428 9.98 -13.33 19.67
N PRO A 429 9.88 -12.88 20.94
CA PRO A 429 8.92 -13.43 21.90
C PRO A 429 7.46 -13.08 21.58
N LEU A 430 7.22 -12.11 20.69
CA LEU A 430 5.87 -11.77 20.25
C LEU A 430 5.37 -12.70 19.14
N ARG A 431 6.28 -13.42 18.45
CA ARG A 431 5.91 -14.31 17.35
C ARG A 431 5.14 -15.52 17.83
N LEU A 432 3.97 -15.75 17.26
CA LEU A 432 3.23 -16.99 17.49
C LEU A 432 3.95 -18.18 16.85
N ALA A 433 4.10 -19.26 17.62
CA ALA A 433 4.79 -20.46 17.15
C ALA A 433 4.16 -21.03 15.87
N GLY A 434 5.01 -21.40 14.90
CA GLY A 434 4.60 -22.00 13.63
C GLY A 434 4.00 -21.02 12.61
N THR A 435 4.18 -19.69 12.80
CA THR A 435 3.70 -18.69 11.84
C THR A 435 4.81 -18.05 11.00
N LEU A 436 6.08 -18.35 11.29
CA LEU A 436 7.22 -17.85 10.50
C LEU A 436 7.28 -18.56 9.14
N VAL A 437 7.28 -17.77 8.06
CA VAL A 437 7.45 -18.24 6.67
C VAL A 437 8.62 -17.49 6.04
N THR A 438 9.65 -18.20 5.61
CA THR A 438 10.88 -17.68 5.02
C THR A 438 11.04 -18.07 3.54
N GLN A 439 9.93 -18.09 2.84
CA GLN A 439 9.86 -18.30 1.38
C GLN A 439 8.88 -17.31 0.78
N ARG A 440 8.86 -17.18 -0.56
CA ARG A 440 7.86 -16.37 -1.27
C ARG A 440 6.48 -16.88 -0.95
N ASN A 441 5.60 -15.96 -0.58
CA ASN A 441 4.27 -16.30 -0.07
C ASN A 441 3.32 -15.09 -0.21
N PHE A 442 2.04 -15.36 -0.03
CA PHE A 442 1.01 -14.36 0.17
C PHE A 442 0.11 -14.76 1.33
N CYS A 443 -0.62 -13.81 1.88
CA CYS A 443 -1.56 -14.08 2.96
C CYS A 443 -3.00 -13.85 2.51
N ARG A 444 -3.93 -14.46 3.27
CA ARG A 444 -5.36 -14.20 3.17
C ARG A 444 -5.96 -14.10 4.56
N ILE A 445 -6.82 -13.13 4.75
CA ILE A 445 -7.67 -13.00 5.94
C ILE A 445 -9.11 -13.20 5.49
N ASP A 446 -9.73 -14.28 5.91
CA ASP A 446 -11.15 -14.49 5.75
C ASP A 446 -11.89 -13.95 6.98
N ILE A 447 -12.83 -13.02 6.77
CA ILE A 447 -13.71 -12.50 7.80
C ILE A 447 -15.02 -13.26 7.68
N VAL A 448 -15.25 -14.18 8.59
CA VAL A 448 -16.32 -15.20 8.49
C VAL A 448 -17.20 -15.25 9.74
N GLY A 449 -18.34 -15.94 9.65
CA GLY A 449 -19.32 -16.02 10.71
C GLY A 449 -20.19 -14.78 10.80
N GLY A 450 -21.09 -14.75 11.78
CA GLY A 450 -22.01 -13.62 12.01
C GLY A 450 -22.34 -13.45 13.49
N GLY A 451 -22.71 -12.23 13.91
CA GLY A 451 -23.02 -11.93 15.30
C GLY A 451 -21.84 -12.22 16.23
N GLU A 452 -22.06 -13.06 17.24
CA GLU A 452 -21.03 -13.44 18.23
C GLU A 452 -19.96 -14.37 17.67
N ASP A 453 -20.25 -15.12 16.59
CA ASP A 453 -19.31 -16.03 15.94
C ASP A 453 -18.40 -15.34 14.91
N ARG A 454 -18.45 -14.00 14.80
CA ARG A 454 -17.62 -13.24 13.85
C ARG A 454 -16.14 -13.39 14.19
N ARG A 455 -15.33 -13.79 13.21
CA ARG A 455 -13.90 -14.07 13.41
C ARG A 455 -13.08 -13.82 12.17
N LEU A 456 -11.80 -13.64 12.39
CA LEU A 456 -10.75 -13.61 11.37
C LEU A 456 -10.12 -14.99 11.26
N VAL A 457 -9.94 -15.49 10.04
CA VAL A 457 -9.13 -16.66 9.73
C VAL A 457 -7.93 -16.16 8.93
N LEU A 458 -6.76 -16.11 9.57
CA LEU A 458 -5.51 -15.64 8.98
C LEU A 458 -4.76 -16.84 8.41
N GLN A 459 -4.31 -16.72 7.17
CA GLN A 459 -3.70 -17.81 6.41
C GLN A 459 -2.49 -17.30 5.63
N SER A 460 -1.45 -18.13 5.52
CA SER A 460 -0.33 -17.89 4.60
C SER A 460 -0.25 -19.03 3.60
N TYR A 461 0.03 -18.70 2.35
CA TYR A 461 0.12 -19.62 1.22
C TYR A 461 1.45 -19.44 0.50
N ASP A 462 2.03 -20.54 0.01
CA ASP A 462 3.21 -20.45 -0.87
C ASP A 462 2.85 -19.95 -2.28
N SER A 463 3.87 -19.79 -3.12
CA SER A 463 3.70 -19.32 -4.50
C SER A 463 2.86 -20.25 -5.39
N GLN A 464 2.66 -21.51 -4.99
CA GLN A 464 1.79 -22.48 -5.66
C GLN A 464 0.38 -22.52 -5.06
N GLY A 465 0.09 -21.75 -4.00
CA GLY A 465 -1.21 -21.71 -3.35
C GLY A 465 -1.45 -22.82 -2.32
N ARG A 466 -0.39 -23.50 -1.85
CA ARG A 466 -0.49 -24.47 -0.77
C ARG A 466 -0.52 -23.72 0.57
N LEU A 467 -1.45 -24.10 1.45
CA LEU A 467 -1.57 -23.54 2.79
C LEU A 467 -0.33 -23.89 3.62
N LEU A 468 0.31 -22.88 4.20
CA LEU A 468 1.48 -23.04 5.09
C LEU A 468 1.08 -23.03 6.54
N TRP A 469 0.20 -22.12 6.94
CA TRP A 469 -0.39 -22.10 8.28
C TRP A 469 -1.73 -21.35 8.28
N GLU A 470 -2.52 -21.62 9.32
CA GLU A 470 -3.79 -20.97 9.60
C GLU A 470 -3.91 -20.63 11.09
N ARG A 471 -4.50 -19.47 11.41
CA ARG A 471 -4.84 -19.04 12.77
C ARG A 471 -6.18 -18.33 12.77
N THR A 472 -6.95 -18.55 13.83
CA THR A 472 -8.25 -17.89 14.02
C THR A 472 -8.17 -16.91 15.18
N ILE A 473 -8.78 -15.73 15.03
CA ILE A 473 -8.94 -14.72 16.07
C ILE A 473 -10.43 -14.37 16.10
N ALA A 474 -11.08 -14.63 17.24
CA ALA A 474 -12.49 -14.29 17.42
C ALA A 474 -12.67 -12.77 17.65
N ALA A 475 -13.81 -12.22 17.25
CA ALA A 475 -14.06 -10.79 17.42
C ALA A 475 -14.14 -10.36 18.90
N ASP A 476 -14.61 -11.23 19.77
CA ASP A 476 -14.68 -10.99 21.21
C ASP A 476 -13.30 -11.03 21.89
N GLU A 477 -12.32 -11.78 21.34
CA GLU A 477 -10.93 -11.76 21.79
C GLU A 477 -10.29 -10.36 21.60
N LEU A 478 -10.78 -9.56 20.67
CA LEU A 478 -10.34 -8.20 20.38
C LEU A 478 -11.18 -7.13 21.11
N ARG A 479 -11.76 -7.49 22.25
CA ARG A 479 -12.53 -6.58 23.11
C ARG A 479 -11.99 -6.65 24.53
N TRP A 480 -11.90 -5.51 25.17
CA TRP A 480 -11.54 -5.41 26.57
C TRP A 480 -12.78 -5.16 27.41
N SER A 481 -13.04 -6.05 28.36
CA SER A 481 -13.99 -5.82 29.44
C SER A 481 -13.21 -5.84 30.74
N PRO A 482 -13.27 -4.79 31.56
CA PRO A 482 -12.63 -4.81 32.87
C PRO A 482 -13.17 -5.99 33.69
N PRO A 483 -12.33 -6.64 34.53
CA PRO A 483 -12.82 -7.67 35.44
C PRO A 483 -14.01 -7.12 36.23
N GLN A 484 -15.09 -7.90 36.32
CA GLN A 484 -16.20 -7.55 37.20
C GLN A 484 -15.67 -7.51 38.63
N PRO A 485 -16.02 -6.49 39.44
CA PRO A 485 -15.56 -6.32 40.81
C PRO A 485 -15.97 -7.48 41.70
#